data_96d6f223beb140815d09679b6c5aa415
#
_entry.id   96d6f223beb140815d09679b6c5aa415
#
_cell.length_a   1.000
_cell.length_b   1.000
_cell.length_c   1.000
_cell.angle_alpha   90.00
_cell.angle_beta   90.00
_cell.angle_gamma   90.00
#
_symmetry.space_group_name_H-M   'P 1'
#
loop_
_entity.id
_entity.type
_entity.pdbx_description
1 polymer ?
#
loop_
_entity_poly.entity_id
_entity_poly.type
_entity_poly.pdbx_seq_one_letter_code
_entity_poly.pdbx_strand_id
1 'polypeptide(L)'
;MRAAGVLALAATAVLSTAGCRSRVPDMPGLPAVVDFNFHVRPILSDKCFACHGPDDRARKGGLSLHTRDGAFATLPTGSRAVVGGDVDDSELVRRILSTDPTVLMPTPDSHLALDPVEKATLVRWIEQGAAWTPHWAFVGPQKRAVPQGDGSPAHVQPIDAFVRTGLRDTGLSPAPQASRETLIRRVSFDLTGLPPTVAEIDAFLADQSTDAYAKVVDRLLASPAYGERMAADWLDVARYADSHGYQDDGMRQMSPWR
;
A
#
# COMPACT_ATOMS: atom_id res chain seq x y z
N MET A 1 -7.22 -79.02 -5.58
CA MET A 1 -6.29 -77.89 -5.39
C MET A 1 -7.09 -76.62 -5.17
N ARG A 2 -7.16 -76.13 -3.93
CA ARG A 2 -7.99 -74.98 -3.54
C ARG A 2 -7.10 -73.69 -3.58
N ALA A 3 -7.48 -72.68 -4.37
CA ALA A 3 -6.84 -71.38 -4.40
C ALA A 3 -7.52 -70.47 -3.37
N ALA A 4 -6.77 -70.00 -2.40
CA ALA A 4 -7.21 -69.03 -1.41
C ALA A 4 -6.99 -67.61 -1.98
N GLY A 5 -8.08 -66.86 -2.14
CA GLY A 5 -8.04 -65.43 -2.50
C GLY A 5 -7.80 -64.58 -1.26
N VAL A 6 -6.77 -63.77 -1.28
CA VAL A 6 -6.48 -62.77 -0.26
C VAL A 6 -7.19 -61.45 -0.64
N LEU A 7 -8.19 -61.08 0.16
CA LEU A 7 -8.83 -59.76 0.07
C LEU A 7 -7.92 -58.72 0.80
N ALA A 8 -7.35 -57.80 0.06
CA ALA A 8 -6.66 -56.64 0.62
C ALA A 8 -7.67 -55.53 0.90
N LEU A 9 -7.94 -55.21 2.16
CA LEU A 9 -8.69 -54.04 2.57
C LEU A 9 -7.79 -52.80 2.46
N ALA A 10 -8.08 -51.94 1.50
CA ALA A 10 -7.47 -50.60 1.43
C ALA A 10 -8.19 -49.66 2.42
N ALA A 11 -7.52 -49.31 3.51
CA ALA A 11 -8.00 -48.31 4.44
C ALA A 11 -7.70 -46.92 3.86
N THR A 12 -8.72 -46.25 3.35
CA THR A 12 -8.67 -44.83 2.95
C THR A 12 -8.69 -43.98 4.21
N ALA A 13 -7.52 -43.43 4.59
CA ALA A 13 -7.41 -42.43 5.62
C ALA A 13 -7.97 -41.09 5.09
N VAL A 14 -9.17 -40.74 5.52
CA VAL A 14 -9.72 -39.40 5.31
C VAL A 14 -8.98 -38.45 6.23
N LEU A 15 -8.00 -37.69 5.69
CA LEU A 15 -7.44 -36.56 6.40
C LEU A 15 -8.54 -35.48 6.51
N SER A 16 -9.17 -35.43 7.69
CA SER A 16 -10.02 -34.31 8.06
C SER A 16 -9.12 -33.10 8.25
N THR A 17 -9.06 -32.22 7.25
CA THR A 17 -8.54 -30.86 7.44
C THR A 17 -9.50 -30.14 8.38
N ALA A 18 -9.16 -30.10 9.65
CA ALA A 18 -9.79 -29.19 10.60
C ALA A 18 -9.44 -27.77 10.15
N GLY A 19 -10.22 -27.22 9.26
CA GLY A 19 -10.15 -25.80 8.90
C GLY A 19 -10.45 -25.01 10.17
N CYS A 20 -9.49 -24.25 10.69
CA CYS A 20 -9.75 -23.27 11.73
C CYS A 20 -10.87 -22.36 11.23
N ARG A 21 -12.08 -22.55 11.76
CA ARG A 21 -13.16 -21.60 11.51
C ARG A 21 -12.77 -20.30 12.18
N SER A 22 -12.60 -19.24 11.37
CA SER A 22 -12.41 -17.90 11.90
C SER A 22 -13.58 -17.55 12.84
N ARG A 23 -13.25 -16.96 13.98
CA ARG A 23 -14.26 -16.46 14.94
C ARG A 23 -14.96 -15.21 14.44
N VAL A 24 -14.37 -14.57 13.43
CA VAL A 24 -14.93 -13.39 12.81
C VAL A 24 -15.66 -13.81 11.53
N PRO A 25 -16.97 -13.56 11.43
CA PRO A 25 -17.70 -13.81 10.19
C PRO A 25 -17.17 -12.92 9.06
N ASP A 26 -17.25 -13.40 7.84
CA ASP A 26 -16.94 -12.59 6.67
C ASP A 26 -17.94 -11.45 6.56
N MET A 27 -17.44 -10.24 6.40
CA MET A 27 -18.23 -9.03 6.24
C MET A 27 -17.63 -8.13 5.15
N PRO A 28 -18.44 -7.29 4.49
CA PRO A 28 -17.92 -6.33 3.51
C PRO A 28 -16.84 -5.44 4.12
N GLY A 29 -15.72 -5.28 3.39
CA GLY A 29 -14.57 -4.48 3.83
C GLY A 29 -13.54 -5.22 4.69
N LEU A 30 -13.83 -6.46 5.14
CA LEU A 30 -12.88 -7.25 5.91
C LEU A 30 -11.94 -8.03 4.97
N PRO A 31 -10.61 -7.77 4.97
CA PRO A 31 -9.67 -8.46 4.09
C PRO A 31 -9.54 -9.94 4.47
N ALA A 32 -9.49 -10.82 3.47
CA ALA A 32 -9.29 -12.25 3.69
C ALA A 32 -7.91 -12.56 4.30
N VAL A 33 -6.89 -11.85 3.86
CA VAL A 33 -5.53 -11.85 4.45
C VAL A 33 -5.23 -10.46 4.98
N VAL A 34 -4.93 -10.37 6.27
CA VAL A 34 -4.67 -9.09 6.93
C VAL A 34 -3.19 -8.73 6.82
N ASP A 35 -2.88 -7.63 6.14
CA ASP A 35 -1.56 -7.02 6.12
C ASP A 35 -1.41 -6.03 7.28
N PHE A 36 -0.30 -6.11 8.00
CA PHE A 36 -0.07 -5.25 9.16
C PHE A 36 0.02 -3.77 8.79
N ASN A 37 0.76 -3.42 7.74
CA ASN A 37 0.99 -2.02 7.38
C ASN A 37 -0.25 -1.35 6.76
N PHE A 38 -1.06 -2.10 6.00
CA PHE A 38 -2.21 -1.55 5.28
C PHE A 38 -3.52 -1.63 6.06
N HIS A 39 -3.67 -2.64 6.92
CA HIS A 39 -4.95 -2.88 7.60
C HIS A 39 -4.87 -2.63 9.11
N VAL A 40 -3.80 -3.08 9.79
CA VAL A 40 -3.71 -3.02 11.26
C VAL A 40 -3.08 -1.71 11.74
N ARG A 41 -1.93 -1.34 11.19
CA ARG A 41 -1.19 -0.15 11.62
C ARG A 41 -2.01 1.14 11.54
N PRO A 42 -2.82 1.42 10.50
CA PRO A 42 -3.69 2.59 10.47
C PRO A 42 -4.68 2.62 11.64
N ILE A 43 -5.31 1.48 11.96
CA ILE A 43 -6.24 1.38 13.10
C ILE A 43 -5.52 1.66 14.41
N LEU A 44 -4.36 1.02 14.64
CA LEU A 44 -3.57 1.23 15.85
C LEU A 44 -3.12 2.70 15.99
N SER A 45 -2.68 3.30 14.88
CA SER A 45 -2.22 4.69 14.84
C SER A 45 -3.33 5.67 15.18
N ASP A 46 -4.49 5.48 14.59
CA ASP A 46 -5.64 6.40 14.76
C ASP A 46 -6.34 6.22 16.11
N LYS A 47 -6.54 4.97 16.55
CA LYS A 47 -7.39 4.64 17.70
C LYS A 47 -6.63 4.36 19.00
N CYS A 48 -5.33 3.99 18.93
CA CYS A 48 -4.62 3.46 20.08
C CYS A 48 -3.36 4.25 20.47
N PHE A 49 -2.64 4.84 19.49
CA PHE A 49 -1.33 5.45 19.75
C PHE A 49 -1.38 6.71 20.60
N ALA A 50 -2.52 7.38 20.72
CA ALA A 50 -2.66 8.49 21.67
C ALA A 50 -2.32 8.10 23.11
N CYS A 51 -2.60 6.82 23.51
CA CYS A 51 -2.33 6.30 24.85
C CYS A 51 -1.33 5.14 24.86
N HIS A 52 -1.08 4.47 23.74
CA HIS A 52 -0.21 3.29 23.62
C HIS A 52 0.82 3.43 22.51
N GLY A 53 1.15 4.65 22.11
CA GLY A 53 2.05 5.01 21.04
C GLY A 53 3.49 5.30 21.48
N PRO A 54 4.25 6.05 20.65
CA PRO A 54 5.67 6.33 20.87
C PRO A 54 5.95 7.30 22.01
N ASP A 55 4.98 8.12 22.44
CA ASP A 55 5.17 9.05 23.54
C ASP A 55 5.14 8.33 24.90
N ASP A 56 6.31 8.17 25.50
CA ASP A 56 6.48 7.50 26.79
C ASP A 56 5.73 8.21 27.93
N ARG A 57 5.54 9.53 27.83
CA ARG A 57 4.86 10.32 28.87
C ARG A 57 3.34 10.14 28.83
N ALA A 58 2.80 9.93 27.64
CA ALA A 58 1.37 9.68 27.43
C ALA A 58 0.99 8.20 27.62
N ARG A 59 1.99 7.29 27.67
CA ARG A 59 1.78 5.84 27.65
C ARG A 59 1.06 5.37 28.91
N LYS A 60 -0.05 4.64 28.69
CA LYS A 60 -0.87 4.08 29.77
C LYS A 60 -0.69 2.55 29.87
N GLY A 61 -0.83 2.02 31.09
CA GLY A 61 -0.78 0.58 31.34
C GLY A 61 0.51 -0.13 31.00
N GLY A 62 1.61 0.59 30.74
CA GLY A 62 2.89 0.00 30.31
C GLY A 62 2.86 -0.61 28.89
N LEU A 63 1.75 -0.45 28.14
CA LEU A 63 1.58 -1.03 26.81
C LEU A 63 2.11 -0.10 25.71
N SER A 64 2.94 -0.64 24.83
CA SER A 64 3.46 0.04 23.65
C SER A 64 3.02 -0.71 22.38
N LEU A 65 2.09 -0.15 21.62
CA LEU A 65 1.57 -0.76 20.37
C LEU A 65 2.28 -0.24 19.11
N HIS A 66 3.24 0.66 19.23
CA HIS A 66 3.96 1.19 18.08
C HIS A 66 5.19 0.35 17.69
N THR A 67 5.63 -0.54 18.58
CA THR A 67 6.72 -1.49 18.34
C THR A 67 6.25 -2.93 18.51
N ARG A 68 6.87 -3.86 17.75
CA ARG A 68 6.59 -5.28 17.89
C ARG A 68 6.82 -5.77 19.32
N ASP A 69 7.99 -5.50 19.86
CA ASP A 69 8.40 -5.99 21.17
C ASP A 69 7.46 -5.47 22.27
N GLY A 70 7.01 -4.21 22.18
CA GLY A 70 6.06 -3.66 23.12
C GLY A 70 4.65 -4.25 23.02
N ALA A 71 4.18 -4.54 21.80
CA ALA A 71 2.86 -5.13 21.56
C ALA A 71 2.77 -6.58 22.06
N PHE A 72 3.87 -7.34 21.98
CA PHE A 72 3.93 -8.74 22.37
C PHE A 72 4.53 -8.95 23.79
N ALA A 73 4.92 -7.89 24.48
CA ALA A 73 5.47 -7.97 25.82
C ALA A 73 4.41 -8.44 26.84
N THR A 74 4.89 -9.04 27.92
CA THR A 74 4.05 -9.30 29.08
C THR A 74 3.82 -7.99 29.83
N LEU A 75 2.56 -7.65 30.06
CA LEU A 75 2.15 -6.44 30.76
C LEU A 75 2.40 -6.58 32.29
N PRO A 76 2.41 -5.46 33.02
CA PRO A 76 2.52 -5.51 34.50
C PRO A 76 1.44 -6.35 35.18
N THR A 77 0.31 -6.56 34.52
CA THR A 77 -0.79 -7.44 34.98
C THR A 77 -0.53 -8.93 34.80
N GLY A 78 0.57 -9.32 34.12
CA GLY A 78 0.89 -10.69 33.75
C GLY A 78 0.24 -11.17 32.44
N SER A 79 -0.69 -10.40 31.85
CA SER A 79 -1.31 -10.70 30.57
C SER A 79 -0.45 -10.19 29.39
N ARG A 80 -0.80 -10.59 28.17
CA ARG A 80 -0.20 -10.06 26.93
C ARG A 80 -1.25 -9.32 26.12
N ALA A 81 -0.90 -8.19 25.55
CA ALA A 81 -1.82 -7.47 24.68
C ALA A 81 -2.11 -8.26 23.40
N VAL A 82 -1.08 -8.84 22.79
CA VAL A 82 -1.19 -9.64 21.56
C VAL A 82 -0.50 -10.98 21.74
N VAL A 83 -1.24 -12.07 21.47
CA VAL A 83 -0.73 -13.43 21.37
C VAL A 83 -1.04 -13.95 19.97
N GLY A 84 -0.02 -14.09 19.13
CA GLY A 84 -0.22 -14.50 17.74
C GLY A 84 -0.86 -15.87 17.61
N GLY A 85 -1.97 -15.96 16.89
CA GLY A 85 -2.75 -17.18 16.72
C GLY A 85 -3.72 -17.49 17.87
N ASP A 86 -3.65 -16.73 18.97
CA ASP A 86 -4.52 -16.97 20.14
C ASP A 86 -5.33 -15.71 20.49
N VAL A 87 -6.59 -15.75 20.08
CA VAL A 87 -7.55 -14.66 20.31
C VAL A 87 -7.98 -14.57 21.76
N ASP A 88 -8.12 -15.72 22.44
CA ASP A 88 -8.61 -15.78 23.83
C ASP A 88 -7.58 -15.26 24.83
N ASP A 89 -6.30 -15.56 24.59
CA ASP A 89 -5.20 -15.10 25.43
C ASP A 89 -4.73 -13.67 25.08
N SER A 90 -5.33 -13.05 24.05
CA SER A 90 -5.02 -11.68 23.63
C SER A 90 -5.86 -10.65 24.38
N GLU A 91 -5.26 -9.94 25.34
CA GLU A 91 -5.91 -8.90 26.13
C GLU A 91 -6.48 -7.77 25.26
N LEU A 92 -5.85 -7.47 24.13
CA LEU A 92 -6.36 -6.50 23.16
C LEU A 92 -7.75 -6.89 22.68
N VAL A 93 -7.97 -8.16 22.32
CA VAL A 93 -9.27 -8.63 21.83
C VAL A 93 -10.31 -8.57 22.94
N ARG A 94 -9.96 -9.02 24.14
CA ARG A 94 -10.85 -8.96 25.29
C ARG A 94 -11.34 -7.53 25.56
N ARG A 95 -10.46 -6.55 25.41
CA ARG A 95 -10.78 -5.14 25.65
C ARG A 95 -11.58 -4.49 24.52
N ILE A 96 -11.21 -4.71 23.27
CA ILE A 96 -11.95 -4.09 22.15
C ILE A 96 -13.36 -4.66 21.94
N LEU A 97 -13.61 -5.88 22.43
CA LEU A 97 -14.91 -6.54 22.35
C LEU A 97 -15.74 -6.40 23.65
N SER A 98 -15.18 -5.81 24.70
CA SER A 98 -15.90 -5.61 25.97
C SER A 98 -17.09 -4.69 25.80
N THR A 99 -18.17 -4.98 26.53
CA THR A 99 -19.32 -4.09 26.71
C THR A 99 -19.23 -3.30 28.04
N ASP A 100 -18.31 -3.68 28.91
CA ASP A 100 -18.06 -2.97 30.15
C ASP A 100 -17.21 -1.71 29.90
N PRO A 101 -17.74 -0.51 30.17
CA PRO A 101 -17.04 0.75 29.87
C PRO A 101 -15.75 0.91 30.68
N THR A 102 -15.58 0.19 31.77
CA THR A 102 -14.34 0.22 32.59
C THR A 102 -13.22 -0.65 32.00
N VAL A 103 -13.57 -1.55 31.12
CA VAL A 103 -12.66 -2.51 30.46
C VAL A 103 -12.46 -2.15 28.98
N LEU A 104 -13.50 -1.59 28.34
CA LEU A 104 -13.52 -1.28 26.92
C LEU A 104 -12.34 -0.40 26.49
N MET A 105 -11.73 -0.75 25.34
CA MET A 105 -10.71 0.07 24.66
C MET A 105 -11.12 0.32 23.20
N PRO A 106 -10.92 1.52 22.68
CA PRO A 106 -10.54 2.74 23.41
C PRO A 106 -11.55 3.08 24.52
N THR A 107 -11.07 3.77 25.58
CA THR A 107 -11.94 4.18 26.67
C THR A 107 -12.99 5.19 26.22
N PRO A 108 -14.22 5.18 26.76
CA PRO A 108 -15.25 6.14 26.38
C PRO A 108 -14.82 7.61 26.48
N ASP A 109 -14.00 7.94 27.47
CA ASP A 109 -13.48 9.30 27.72
C ASP A 109 -12.53 9.79 26.60
N SER A 110 -11.98 8.86 25.80
CA SER A 110 -11.09 9.23 24.69
C SER A 110 -11.82 9.80 23.49
N HIS A 111 -13.14 9.66 23.44
CA HIS A 111 -13.98 9.96 22.28
C HIS A 111 -13.57 9.22 20.99
N LEU A 112 -12.79 8.15 21.11
CA LEU A 112 -12.39 7.26 20.04
C LEU A 112 -13.22 5.97 20.12
N ALA A 113 -13.61 5.45 18.96
CA ALA A 113 -14.31 4.18 18.86
C ALA A 113 -13.80 3.37 17.67
N LEU A 114 -13.82 2.04 17.82
CA LEU A 114 -13.58 1.10 16.75
C LEU A 114 -14.92 0.71 16.11
N ASP A 115 -14.99 0.78 14.78
CA ASP A 115 -16.12 0.25 14.05
C ASP A 115 -16.09 -1.29 14.00
N PRO A 116 -17.16 -1.95 13.54
CA PRO A 116 -17.21 -3.43 13.45
C PRO A 116 -16.13 -4.02 12.55
N VAL A 117 -15.77 -3.36 11.43
CA VAL A 117 -14.76 -3.84 10.49
C VAL A 117 -13.35 -3.70 11.09
N GLU A 118 -13.08 -2.59 11.77
CA GLU A 118 -11.82 -2.38 12.48
C GLU A 118 -11.60 -3.44 13.58
N LYS A 119 -12.63 -3.72 14.38
CA LYS A 119 -12.58 -4.78 15.41
C LYS A 119 -12.32 -6.14 14.76
N ALA A 120 -13.07 -6.48 13.71
CA ALA A 120 -12.93 -7.72 12.99
C ALA A 120 -11.53 -7.87 12.35
N THR A 121 -10.98 -6.78 11.82
CA THR A 121 -9.63 -6.75 11.24
C THR A 121 -8.56 -7.06 12.29
N LEU A 122 -8.63 -6.46 13.47
CA LEU A 122 -7.69 -6.73 14.56
C LEU A 122 -7.79 -8.18 15.05
N VAL A 123 -9.01 -8.71 15.21
CA VAL A 123 -9.22 -10.10 15.61
C VAL A 123 -8.66 -11.06 14.56
N ARG A 124 -8.99 -10.85 13.28
CA ARG A 124 -8.50 -11.69 12.17
C ARG A 124 -6.99 -11.64 12.03
N TRP A 125 -6.38 -10.47 12.24
CA TRP A 125 -4.93 -10.33 12.27
C TRP A 125 -4.30 -11.25 13.33
N ILE A 126 -4.86 -11.27 14.54
CA ILE A 126 -4.39 -12.13 15.63
C ILE A 126 -4.61 -13.60 15.30
N GLU A 127 -5.79 -13.98 14.79
CA GLU A 127 -6.08 -15.34 14.32
C GLU A 127 -5.07 -15.84 13.29
N GLN A 128 -4.62 -14.96 12.40
CA GLN A 128 -3.64 -15.24 11.36
C GLN A 128 -2.18 -15.23 11.86
N GLY A 129 -1.97 -15.17 13.17
CA GLY A 129 -0.64 -15.24 13.78
C GLY A 129 -0.03 -13.90 14.14
N ALA A 130 -0.78 -12.80 14.02
CA ALA A 130 -0.36 -11.44 14.34
C ALA A 130 0.96 -11.05 13.66
N ALA A 131 1.10 -11.36 12.36
CA ALA A 131 2.29 -11.04 11.58
C ALA A 131 2.59 -9.54 11.67
N TRP A 132 3.80 -9.21 12.12
CA TRP A 132 4.25 -7.83 12.28
C TRP A 132 5.35 -7.54 11.27
N THR A 133 5.15 -6.52 10.43
CA THR A 133 6.13 -6.08 9.45
C THR A 133 6.66 -4.69 9.81
N PRO A 134 7.93 -4.38 9.50
CA PRO A 134 8.45 -3.02 9.57
C PRO A 134 7.58 -2.06 8.77
N HIS A 135 7.65 -0.76 9.08
CA HIS A 135 6.92 0.23 8.30
C HIS A 135 7.28 0.11 6.81
N TRP A 136 6.28 0.14 5.94
CA TRP A 136 6.44 -0.12 4.50
C TRP A 136 7.53 0.73 3.83
N ALA A 137 7.76 1.97 4.30
CA ALA A 137 8.80 2.85 3.77
C ALA A 137 10.24 2.33 4.02
N PHE A 138 10.42 1.39 4.97
CA PHE A 138 11.72 0.78 5.28
C PHE A 138 11.82 -0.67 4.80
N VAL A 139 10.80 -1.16 4.09
CA VAL A 139 10.84 -2.49 3.46
C VAL A 139 11.35 -2.33 2.04
N GLY A 140 12.47 -2.99 1.71
CA GLY A 140 13.01 -2.98 0.35
C GLY A 140 11.97 -3.48 -0.66
N PRO A 141 11.81 -2.80 -1.82
CA PRO A 141 10.88 -3.25 -2.86
C PRO A 141 11.19 -4.69 -3.29
N GLN A 142 10.15 -5.50 -3.38
CA GLN A 142 10.26 -6.87 -3.88
C GLN A 142 9.82 -6.92 -5.33
N LYS A 143 10.63 -7.56 -6.19
CA LYS A 143 10.28 -7.76 -7.59
C LYS A 143 9.10 -8.73 -7.68
N ARG A 144 7.96 -8.23 -8.12
CA ARG A 144 6.78 -9.07 -8.39
C ARG A 144 6.87 -9.68 -9.78
N ALA A 145 6.32 -10.88 -9.94
CA ALA A 145 6.15 -11.46 -11.27
C ALA A 145 5.19 -10.59 -12.09
N VAL A 146 5.59 -10.29 -13.33
CA VAL A 146 4.73 -9.56 -14.25
C VAL A 146 3.52 -10.45 -14.58
N PRO A 147 2.28 -9.96 -14.45
CA PRO A 147 1.11 -10.73 -14.82
C PRO A 147 1.22 -11.23 -16.27
N GLN A 148 0.91 -12.51 -16.49
CA GLN A 148 0.85 -13.05 -17.85
C GLN A 148 -0.29 -12.35 -18.59
N GLY A 149 0.01 -11.93 -19.81
CA GLY A 149 -0.88 -11.09 -20.60
C GLY A 149 -2.20 -11.76 -20.98
N ASP A 150 -3.14 -10.93 -21.33
CA ASP A 150 -4.48 -11.22 -21.85
C ASP A 150 -4.50 -11.59 -23.35
N GLY A 151 -3.39 -12.09 -23.90
CA GLY A 151 -3.22 -12.31 -25.33
C GLY A 151 -2.79 -11.06 -26.11
N SER A 152 -2.52 -9.94 -25.43
CA SER A 152 -1.96 -8.73 -26.06
C SER A 152 -0.55 -8.98 -26.61
N PRO A 153 -0.13 -8.24 -27.65
CA PRO A 153 1.17 -8.42 -28.29
C PRO A 153 2.34 -8.41 -27.29
N ALA A 154 3.39 -9.14 -27.63
CA ALA A 154 4.61 -9.32 -26.81
C ALA A 154 5.36 -8.03 -26.42
N HIS A 155 4.87 -6.86 -26.81
CA HIS A 155 5.46 -5.54 -26.59
C HIS A 155 4.80 -4.76 -25.42
N VAL A 156 3.88 -5.38 -24.68
CA VAL A 156 3.27 -4.72 -23.53
C VAL A 156 4.32 -4.58 -22.43
N GLN A 157 4.60 -3.34 -22.05
CA GLN A 157 5.53 -3.07 -20.96
C GLN A 157 5.01 -3.68 -19.63
N PRO A 158 5.89 -4.08 -18.71
CA PRO A 158 5.47 -4.63 -17.42
C PRO A 158 4.44 -3.77 -16.69
N ILE A 159 4.58 -2.44 -16.75
CA ILE A 159 3.62 -1.51 -16.13
C ILE A 159 2.23 -1.68 -16.75
N ASP A 160 2.14 -1.78 -18.08
CA ASP A 160 0.86 -1.98 -18.76
C ASP A 160 0.20 -3.31 -18.38
N ALA A 161 1.00 -4.37 -18.15
CA ALA A 161 0.48 -5.66 -17.73
C ALA A 161 -0.21 -5.57 -16.35
N PHE A 162 0.39 -4.83 -15.39
CA PHE A 162 -0.23 -4.58 -14.08
C PHE A 162 -1.48 -3.70 -14.20
N VAL A 163 -1.42 -2.61 -14.97
CA VAL A 163 -2.56 -1.70 -15.18
C VAL A 163 -3.74 -2.44 -15.81
N ARG A 164 -3.50 -3.22 -16.87
CA ARG A 164 -4.55 -3.99 -17.55
C ARG A 164 -5.16 -5.06 -16.64
N THR A 165 -4.36 -5.69 -15.79
CA THR A 165 -4.89 -6.63 -14.81
C THR A 165 -5.84 -5.92 -13.85
N GLY A 166 -5.45 -4.79 -13.27
CA GLY A 166 -6.31 -4.02 -12.38
C GLY A 166 -7.60 -3.53 -13.06
N LEU A 167 -7.52 -3.08 -14.32
CA LEU A 167 -8.70 -2.69 -15.09
C LEU A 167 -9.66 -3.87 -15.28
N ARG A 168 -9.15 -5.03 -15.67
CA ARG A 168 -9.95 -6.24 -15.86
C ARG A 168 -10.64 -6.67 -14.57
N ASP A 169 -9.94 -6.63 -13.44
CA ASP A 169 -10.50 -7.01 -12.13
C ASP A 169 -11.65 -6.10 -11.70
N THR A 170 -11.69 -4.87 -12.24
CA THR A 170 -12.78 -3.91 -12.03
C THR A 170 -13.80 -3.86 -13.18
N GLY A 171 -13.66 -4.73 -14.18
CA GLY A 171 -14.56 -4.77 -15.35
C GLY A 171 -14.37 -3.61 -16.33
N LEU A 172 -13.23 -2.90 -16.26
CA LEU A 172 -12.91 -1.79 -17.14
C LEU A 172 -11.96 -2.20 -18.28
N SER A 173 -11.98 -1.42 -19.35
CA SER A 173 -11.07 -1.57 -20.48
C SER A 173 -10.25 -0.28 -20.67
N PRO A 174 -9.01 -0.38 -21.21
CA PRO A 174 -8.24 0.81 -21.58
C PRO A 174 -9.01 1.69 -22.56
N ALA A 175 -8.89 3.01 -22.40
CA ALA A 175 -9.38 3.94 -23.40
C ALA A 175 -8.62 3.78 -24.73
N PRO A 176 -9.22 4.13 -25.88
CA PRO A 176 -8.51 4.21 -27.15
C PRO A 176 -7.31 5.15 -27.08
N GLN A 177 -6.33 4.91 -27.96
CA GLN A 177 -5.18 5.81 -28.11
C GLN A 177 -5.68 7.23 -28.43
N ALA A 178 -5.09 8.23 -27.77
CA ALA A 178 -5.39 9.63 -28.01
C ALA A 178 -5.00 10.04 -29.45
N SER A 179 -5.64 11.12 -29.97
CA SER A 179 -5.25 11.68 -31.27
C SER A 179 -3.81 12.20 -31.25
N ARG A 180 -3.21 12.32 -32.44
CA ARG A 180 -1.81 12.77 -32.57
C ARG A 180 -1.60 14.17 -32.00
N GLU A 181 -2.56 15.06 -32.16
CA GLU A 181 -2.53 16.41 -31.59
C GLU A 181 -2.52 16.36 -30.06
N THR A 182 -3.33 15.47 -29.50
CA THR A 182 -3.37 15.26 -28.04
C THR A 182 -2.07 14.64 -27.52
N LEU A 183 -1.48 13.69 -28.26
CA LEU A 183 -0.23 13.04 -27.90
C LEU A 183 0.93 14.02 -27.86
N ILE A 184 1.13 14.82 -28.92
CA ILE A 184 2.24 15.80 -28.93
C ILE A 184 2.06 16.87 -27.86
N ARG A 185 0.81 17.33 -27.64
CA ARG A 185 0.54 18.29 -26.57
C ARG A 185 0.90 17.73 -25.19
N ARG A 186 0.48 16.50 -24.89
CA ARG A 186 0.75 15.85 -23.59
C ARG A 186 2.24 15.68 -23.37
N VAL A 187 2.95 15.07 -24.31
CA VAL A 187 4.39 14.79 -24.15
C VAL A 187 5.23 16.06 -24.09
N SER A 188 4.83 17.14 -24.77
CA SER A 188 5.52 18.44 -24.66
C SER A 188 5.38 19.02 -23.26
N PHE A 189 4.18 19.05 -22.70
CA PHE A 189 3.98 19.50 -21.32
C PHE A 189 4.68 18.61 -20.29
N ASP A 190 4.62 17.30 -20.45
CA ASP A 190 5.25 16.37 -19.51
C ASP A 190 6.77 16.55 -19.48
N LEU A 191 7.41 16.65 -20.64
CA LEU A 191 8.86 16.70 -20.72
C LEU A 191 9.44 18.12 -20.59
N THR A 192 8.75 19.16 -21.04
CA THR A 192 9.31 20.52 -21.09
C THR A 192 8.51 21.55 -20.29
N GLY A 193 7.30 21.22 -19.86
CA GLY A 193 6.39 22.19 -19.23
C GLY A 193 5.80 23.21 -20.20
N LEU A 194 6.12 23.12 -21.49
CA LEU A 194 5.72 24.07 -22.52
C LEU A 194 4.79 23.43 -23.56
N PRO A 195 3.86 24.19 -24.17
CA PRO A 195 3.07 23.71 -25.28
C PRO A 195 3.94 23.55 -26.53
N PRO A 196 3.61 22.61 -27.43
CA PRO A 196 4.26 22.54 -28.74
C PRO A 196 3.88 23.78 -29.59
N THR A 197 4.78 24.20 -30.45
CA THR A 197 4.49 25.21 -31.47
C THR A 197 3.60 24.63 -32.58
N VAL A 198 2.92 25.49 -33.33
CA VAL A 198 2.09 25.06 -34.47
C VAL A 198 2.95 24.29 -35.53
N ALA A 199 4.15 24.77 -35.80
CA ALA A 199 5.08 24.11 -36.74
C ALA A 199 5.48 22.71 -36.28
N GLU A 200 5.66 22.49 -34.96
CA GLU A 200 5.96 21.16 -34.40
C GLU A 200 4.76 20.22 -34.50
N ILE A 201 3.56 20.74 -34.28
CA ILE A 201 2.31 19.96 -34.46
C ILE A 201 2.19 19.54 -35.93
N ASP A 202 2.31 20.46 -36.87
CA ASP A 202 2.18 20.20 -38.29
C ASP A 202 3.24 19.19 -38.77
N ALA A 203 4.48 19.33 -38.34
CA ALA A 203 5.56 18.40 -38.64
C ALA A 203 5.27 16.99 -38.12
N PHE A 204 4.77 16.87 -36.90
CA PHE A 204 4.39 15.57 -36.32
C PHE A 204 3.18 14.95 -37.04
N LEU A 205 2.16 15.75 -37.41
CA LEU A 205 1.00 15.26 -38.14
C LEU A 205 1.36 14.80 -39.56
N ALA A 206 2.34 15.45 -40.21
CA ALA A 206 2.84 15.08 -41.53
C ALA A 206 3.73 13.82 -41.52
N ASP A 207 4.42 13.51 -40.45
CA ASP A 207 5.30 12.34 -40.34
C ASP A 207 4.47 11.05 -40.18
N GLN A 208 4.38 10.23 -41.23
CA GLN A 208 3.65 8.96 -41.26
C GLN A 208 4.52 7.75 -40.87
N SER A 209 5.76 7.97 -40.44
CA SER A 209 6.64 6.87 -40.03
C SER A 209 6.16 6.21 -38.72
N THR A 210 6.49 4.94 -38.55
CA THR A 210 6.13 4.16 -37.35
C THR A 210 6.79 4.67 -36.07
N ASP A 211 7.90 5.40 -36.21
CA ASP A 211 8.70 5.98 -35.14
C ASP A 211 8.45 7.49 -34.93
N ALA A 212 7.45 8.06 -35.60
CA ALA A 212 7.14 9.50 -35.52
C ALA A 212 7.01 10.03 -34.09
N TYR A 213 6.33 9.29 -33.21
CA TYR A 213 6.18 9.68 -31.80
C TYR A 213 7.50 9.60 -31.04
N ALA A 214 8.31 8.56 -31.26
CA ALA A 214 9.64 8.43 -30.65
C ALA A 214 10.55 9.59 -31.03
N LYS A 215 10.55 10.02 -32.30
CA LYS A 215 11.30 11.21 -32.75
C LYS A 215 10.88 12.49 -32.00
N VAL A 216 9.60 12.68 -31.74
CA VAL A 216 9.14 13.82 -30.92
C VAL A 216 9.69 13.71 -29.51
N VAL A 217 9.62 12.54 -28.87
CA VAL A 217 10.16 12.30 -27.52
C VAL A 217 11.66 12.61 -27.47
N ASP A 218 12.44 12.05 -28.40
CA ASP A 218 13.90 12.23 -28.45
C ASP A 218 14.28 13.71 -28.64
N ARG A 219 13.56 14.43 -29.49
CA ARG A 219 13.76 15.88 -29.67
C ARG A 219 13.48 16.67 -28.40
N LEU A 220 12.41 16.36 -27.70
CA LEU A 220 12.05 17.04 -26.44
C LEU A 220 13.04 16.73 -25.33
N LEU A 221 13.50 15.49 -25.21
CA LEU A 221 14.54 15.09 -24.24
C LEU A 221 15.88 15.80 -24.51
N ALA A 222 16.20 16.09 -25.77
CA ALA A 222 17.41 16.85 -26.14
C ALA A 222 17.26 18.36 -25.96
N SER A 223 16.08 18.87 -25.65
CA SER A 223 15.82 20.29 -25.46
C SER A 223 16.36 20.82 -24.12
N PRO A 224 16.96 22.03 -24.07
CA PRO A 224 17.28 22.69 -22.79
C PRO A 224 16.08 22.80 -21.85
N ALA A 225 14.88 23.02 -22.38
CA ALA A 225 13.66 23.13 -21.60
C ALA A 225 13.33 21.85 -20.80
N TYR A 226 13.77 20.66 -21.26
CA TYR A 226 13.68 19.42 -20.49
C TYR A 226 14.50 19.51 -19.20
N GLY A 227 15.76 19.99 -19.28
CA GLY A 227 16.60 20.18 -18.10
C GLY A 227 16.00 21.18 -17.12
N GLU A 228 15.48 22.30 -17.63
CA GLU A 228 14.80 23.31 -16.79
C GLU A 228 13.56 22.75 -16.11
N ARG A 229 12.75 21.97 -16.82
CA ARG A 229 11.55 21.31 -16.27
C ARG A 229 11.91 20.32 -15.16
N MET A 230 12.91 19.47 -15.39
CA MET A 230 13.34 18.46 -14.41
C MET A 230 14.03 19.09 -13.20
N ALA A 231 14.73 20.22 -13.39
CA ALA A 231 15.38 20.94 -12.29
C ALA A 231 14.39 21.46 -11.25
N ALA A 232 13.14 21.79 -11.64
CA ALA A 232 12.13 22.30 -10.71
C ALA A 232 11.87 21.33 -9.56
N ASP A 233 11.63 20.05 -9.88
CA ASP A 233 11.36 19.00 -8.87
C ASP A 233 12.59 18.78 -7.96
N TRP A 234 13.80 18.82 -8.53
CA TRP A 234 15.03 18.71 -7.75
C TRP A 234 15.27 19.90 -6.84
N LEU A 235 14.91 21.11 -7.28
CA LEU A 235 15.01 22.31 -6.45
C LEU A 235 14.06 22.23 -5.24
N ASP A 236 12.86 21.67 -5.41
CA ASP A 236 11.93 21.43 -4.31
C ASP A 236 12.49 20.41 -3.30
N VAL A 237 13.07 19.31 -3.77
CA VAL A 237 13.74 18.32 -2.91
C VAL A 237 14.92 18.95 -2.15
N ALA A 238 15.70 19.81 -2.82
CA ALA A 238 16.81 20.56 -2.22
C ALA A 238 16.33 21.70 -1.31
N ARG A 239 15.03 21.96 -1.21
CA ARG A 239 14.44 23.11 -0.50
C ARG A 239 15.02 24.44 -0.97
N TYR A 240 15.23 24.54 -2.27
CA TYR A 240 15.70 25.78 -2.88
C TYR A 240 14.63 26.85 -2.83
N ALA A 241 15.03 28.07 -2.53
CA ALA A 241 14.24 29.28 -2.70
C ALA A 241 15.15 30.48 -2.84
N ASP A 242 14.77 31.47 -3.66
CA ASP A 242 15.49 32.70 -3.83
C ASP A 242 15.36 33.63 -2.61
N SER A 243 14.32 33.41 -1.80
CA SER A 243 14.04 34.21 -0.60
C SER A 243 13.56 33.30 0.55
N HIS A 244 13.39 33.89 1.73
CA HIS A 244 12.83 33.17 2.90
C HIS A 244 11.32 32.98 2.82
N GLY A 245 10.60 33.72 1.98
CA GLY A 245 9.19 33.56 1.67
C GLY A 245 8.24 33.96 2.79
N TYR A 246 8.70 34.50 3.91
CA TYR A 246 7.87 34.82 5.06
C TYR A 246 8.33 36.07 5.78
N GLN A 247 7.41 36.87 6.34
CA GLN A 247 7.61 38.14 7.00
C GLN A 247 8.38 39.13 6.09
N ASP A 248 9.64 39.47 6.41
CA ASP A 248 10.45 40.45 5.69
C ASP A 248 10.99 39.94 4.35
N ASP A 249 10.70 38.72 3.97
CA ASP A 249 11.08 38.06 2.72
C ASP A 249 12.50 38.33 2.24
N GLY A 250 13.47 38.20 3.15
CA GLY A 250 14.90 38.45 2.86
C GLY A 250 15.43 37.43 1.83
N MET A 251 16.34 37.90 0.97
CA MET A 251 17.02 37.10 -0.05
C MET A 251 17.85 35.96 0.59
N ARG A 252 17.81 34.78 0.00
CA ARG A 252 18.66 33.63 0.36
C ARG A 252 19.78 33.47 -0.66
N GLN A 253 20.97 33.16 -0.18
CA GLN A 253 22.11 32.88 -1.05
C GLN A 253 22.23 31.35 -1.27
N MET A 254 21.40 30.83 -2.14
CA MET A 254 21.42 29.43 -2.53
C MET A 254 21.75 29.22 -4.02
N SER A 255 22.25 30.23 -4.69
CA SER A 255 22.61 30.18 -6.10
C SER A 255 23.51 29.00 -6.54
N PRO A 256 24.41 28.44 -5.68
CA PRO A 256 25.18 27.25 -6.07
C PRO A 256 24.34 26.00 -6.35
N TRP A 257 23.07 25.96 -5.91
CA TRP A 257 22.16 24.86 -6.15
C TRP A 257 21.36 24.96 -7.45
N ARG A 258 21.36 26.12 -8.07
CA ARG A 258 20.66 26.41 -9.31
C ARG A 258 21.63 26.37 -10.50
#